data_9bc0fb673a6de7e731095cd7bffdaaec
#
_entry.id   9bc0fb673a6de7e731095cd7bffdaaec
#
_cell.length_a   1.000
_cell.length_b   1.000
_cell.length_c   1.000
_cell.angle_alpha   90.00
_cell.angle_beta   90.00
_cell.angle_gamma   90.00
#
_symmetry.space_group_name_H-M   'P 1'
#
loop_
_entity.id
_entity.type
_entity.pdbx_description
1 polymer ?
#
loop_
_entity_poly.entity_id
_entity_poly.type
_entity_poly.pdbx_seq_one_letter_code
_entity_poly.pdbx_strand_id
1 'polypeptide(L)'
;QQYLTYLDVIQNLGMSRIDEIEYEAPLADGSGKTAKVRIVPLQFLKAVLPNPQDLGENYEGETSIGCRIRGKKDGKERTYYIYNNCSHQEAYKETGMQGVSYTTGVPAMIGAMMFLKGLWRKPGVWNVEDFDPDPFMEQLNKQGLPWHEVFDGDLEL
;
A
#
# COMPACT_ATOMS: atom_id res chain seq x y z
N GLN A 1 12.76 9.26 1.93
CA GLN A 1 14.10 9.30 1.31
C GLN A 1 14.83 7.96 1.49
N GLN A 2 14.90 7.42 2.71
CA GLN A 2 15.64 6.18 3.01
C GLN A 2 15.14 4.96 2.24
N TYR A 3 13.82 4.79 2.11
CA TYR A 3 13.21 3.70 1.35
C TYR A 3 13.59 3.72 -0.14
N LEU A 4 13.59 4.89 -0.77
CA LEU A 4 13.98 5.03 -2.18
C LEU A 4 15.45 4.66 -2.39
N THR A 5 16.32 4.99 -1.44
CA THR A 5 17.74 4.60 -1.50
C THR A 5 17.91 3.07 -1.49
N TYR A 6 17.16 2.35 -0.67
CA TYR A 6 17.20 0.88 -0.66
C TYR A 6 16.67 0.27 -1.95
N LEU A 7 15.60 0.83 -2.51
CA LEU A 7 15.08 0.39 -3.80
C LEU A 7 16.10 0.61 -4.94
N ASP A 8 16.75 1.76 -4.97
CA ASP A 8 17.79 2.07 -5.97
C ASP A 8 18.95 1.07 -5.87
N VAL A 9 19.39 0.74 -4.67
CA VAL A 9 20.44 -0.28 -4.45
C VAL A 9 20.01 -1.64 -4.99
N ILE A 10 18.81 -2.11 -4.64
CA ILE A 10 18.25 -3.39 -5.08
C ILE A 10 18.15 -3.45 -6.62
N GLN A 11 17.70 -2.37 -7.25
CA GLN A 11 17.59 -2.28 -8.70
C GLN A 11 18.97 -2.27 -9.37
N ASN A 12 19.89 -1.47 -8.87
CA ASN A 12 21.27 -1.36 -9.41
C ASN A 12 22.06 -2.67 -9.25
N LEU A 13 21.78 -3.46 -8.21
CA LEU A 13 22.33 -4.81 -8.05
C LEU A 13 21.65 -5.85 -8.97
N GLY A 14 20.65 -5.49 -9.73
CA GLY A 14 19.91 -6.39 -10.61
C GLY A 14 18.99 -7.38 -9.88
N MET A 15 18.72 -7.17 -8.59
CA MET A 15 17.85 -8.05 -7.80
C MET A 15 16.37 -7.96 -8.18
N SER A 16 15.97 -6.92 -8.93
CA SER A 16 14.62 -6.77 -9.50
C SER A 16 14.42 -7.45 -10.86
N ARG A 17 15.43 -8.13 -11.40
CA ARG A 17 15.33 -8.87 -12.68
C ARG A 17 14.36 -10.03 -12.56
N ILE A 18 13.59 -10.22 -13.64
CA ILE A 18 12.59 -11.31 -13.78
C ILE A 18 13.04 -12.43 -14.74
N ASP A 19 14.16 -12.24 -15.39
CA ASP A 19 14.79 -13.26 -16.26
C ASP A 19 15.61 -14.26 -15.43
N GLU A 20 15.68 -15.50 -15.91
CA GLU A 20 16.51 -16.52 -15.30
C GLU A 20 18.00 -16.23 -15.56
N ILE A 21 18.82 -16.31 -14.54
CA ILE A 21 20.27 -16.26 -14.64
C ILE A 21 20.89 -17.59 -14.20
N GLU A 22 21.98 -17.99 -14.84
CA GLU A 22 22.78 -19.18 -14.47
C GLU A 22 24.15 -18.73 -13.98
N TYR A 23 24.63 -19.31 -12.89
CA TYR A 23 25.97 -19.09 -12.36
C TYR A 23 26.50 -20.36 -11.71
N GLU A 24 27.81 -20.44 -11.53
CA GLU A 24 28.46 -21.54 -10.78
C GLU A 24 28.56 -21.15 -9.31
N ALA A 25 27.97 -21.98 -8.45
CA ALA A 25 28.03 -21.80 -7.00
C ALA A 25 28.86 -22.94 -6.38
N PRO A 26 29.70 -22.66 -5.35
CA PRO A 26 30.37 -23.69 -4.60
C PRO A 26 29.35 -24.55 -3.85
N LEU A 27 29.61 -25.89 -3.82
CA LEU A 27 28.79 -26.79 -3.04
C LEU A 27 29.01 -26.57 -1.53
N ALA A 28 27.92 -26.62 -0.76
CA ALA A 28 27.98 -26.44 0.69
C ALA A 28 28.57 -27.63 1.46
N ASP A 29 28.98 -28.70 0.76
CA ASP A 29 29.53 -29.96 1.31
C ASP A 29 31.03 -29.87 1.66
N GLY A 30 31.68 -28.74 1.44
CA GLY A 30 33.11 -28.55 1.68
C GLY A 30 34.03 -29.23 0.66
N SER A 31 33.52 -29.81 -0.40
CA SER A 31 34.30 -30.54 -1.43
C SER A 31 35.15 -29.63 -2.32
N GLY A 32 34.91 -28.31 -2.29
CA GLY A 32 35.51 -27.35 -3.21
C GLY A 32 34.98 -27.44 -4.64
N LYS A 33 33.96 -28.28 -4.90
CA LYS A 33 33.32 -28.40 -6.20
C LYS A 33 32.27 -27.33 -6.38
N THR A 34 31.97 -26.99 -7.64
CA THR A 34 30.91 -26.09 -8.03
C THR A 34 29.76 -26.82 -8.71
N ALA A 35 28.56 -26.24 -8.63
CA ALA A 35 27.41 -26.65 -9.41
C ALA A 35 26.76 -25.47 -10.11
N LYS A 36 26.16 -25.70 -11.27
CA LYS A 36 25.36 -24.71 -11.96
C LYS A 36 24.05 -24.50 -11.22
N VAL A 37 23.78 -23.24 -10.87
CA VAL A 37 22.56 -22.83 -10.19
C VAL A 37 21.80 -21.86 -11.10
N ARG A 38 20.50 -22.04 -11.21
CA ARG A 38 19.60 -21.15 -11.94
C ARG A 38 18.66 -20.49 -10.98
N ILE A 39 18.56 -19.18 -11.06
CA ILE A 39 17.64 -18.37 -10.24
C ILE A 39 17.01 -17.26 -11.06
N VAL A 40 15.82 -16.85 -10.65
CA VAL A 40 15.24 -15.56 -11.00
C VAL A 40 15.50 -14.60 -9.85
N PRO A 41 16.31 -13.54 -10.00
CA PRO A 41 16.75 -12.70 -8.89
C PRO A 41 15.59 -12.15 -8.05
N LEU A 42 14.49 -11.70 -8.69
CA LEU A 42 13.31 -11.21 -7.97
C LEU A 42 12.66 -12.29 -7.11
N GLN A 43 12.63 -13.56 -7.57
CA GLN A 43 12.07 -14.66 -6.77
C GLN A 43 12.96 -15.01 -5.58
N PHE A 44 14.28 -14.96 -5.79
CA PHE A 44 15.23 -15.12 -4.69
C PHE A 44 15.08 -13.99 -3.66
N LEU A 45 15.01 -12.74 -4.11
CA LEU A 45 14.79 -11.59 -3.23
C LEU A 45 13.51 -11.76 -2.40
N LYS A 46 12.41 -12.19 -3.02
CA LYS A 46 11.14 -12.46 -2.32
C LYS A 46 11.27 -13.58 -1.27
N ALA A 47 12.10 -14.57 -1.52
CA ALA A 47 12.29 -15.69 -0.59
C ALA A 47 13.11 -15.30 0.66
N VAL A 48 14.00 -14.30 0.55
CA VAL A 48 14.84 -13.85 1.67
C VAL A 48 14.23 -12.68 2.43
N LEU A 49 13.27 -11.97 1.84
CA LEU A 49 12.56 -10.88 2.52
C LEU A 49 11.56 -11.45 3.53
N PRO A 50 11.38 -10.76 4.68
CA PRO A 50 10.31 -11.13 5.60
C PRO A 50 8.95 -11.08 4.90
N ASN A 51 8.11 -12.07 5.19
CA ASN A 51 6.75 -12.06 4.67
C ASN A 51 5.95 -10.95 5.38
N PRO A 52 5.29 -10.04 4.65
CA PRO A 52 4.45 -9.01 5.26
C PRO A 52 3.36 -9.55 6.21
N GLN A 53 2.91 -10.80 6.01
CA GLN A 53 1.95 -11.47 6.90
C GLN A 53 2.54 -11.77 8.28
N ASP A 54 3.86 -11.96 8.38
CA ASP A 54 4.52 -12.28 9.65
C ASP A 54 4.78 -11.02 10.51
N LEU A 55 4.54 -9.83 9.96
CA LEU A 55 4.73 -8.55 10.64
C LEU A 55 3.49 -8.09 11.44
N GLY A 56 2.46 -8.93 11.60
CA GLY A 56 1.15 -8.51 12.09
C GLY A 56 1.11 -8.06 13.55
N GLU A 57 1.35 -8.99 14.49
CA GLU A 57 1.00 -8.80 15.91
C GLU A 57 1.88 -7.76 16.62
N ASN A 58 3.16 -7.69 16.28
CA ASN A 58 4.14 -6.83 16.93
C ASN A 58 4.58 -5.66 16.05
N TYR A 59 3.85 -5.38 14.97
CA TYR A 59 4.18 -4.31 14.05
C TYR A 59 3.58 -2.99 14.53
N GLU A 60 4.45 -2.10 15.01
CA GLU A 60 4.08 -0.78 15.49
C GLU A 60 4.14 0.26 14.39
N GLY A 61 3.26 1.27 14.47
CA GLY A 61 3.19 2.38 13.54
C GLY A 61 1.83 2.53 12.89
N GLU A 62 1.76 3.41 11.91
CA GLU A 62 0.53 3.78 11.23
C GLU A 62 0.72 3.81 9.71
N THR A 63 -0.34 3.49 8.99
CA THR A 63 -0.47 3.80 7.57
C THR A 63 -1.21 5.11 7.43
N SER A 64 -0.58 6.12 6.83
CA SER A 64 -1.21 7.40 6.50
C SER A 64 -1.42 7.49 4.99
N ILE A 65 -2.66 7.69 4.57
CA ILE A 65 -3.04 7.80 3.16
C ILE A 65 -3.80 9.10 2.96
N GLY A 66 -3.36 9.93 2.03
CA GLY A 66 -4.03 11.20 1.78
C GLY A 66 -3.65 11.85 0.46
N CYS A 67 -4.44 12.87 0.10
CA CYS A 67 -4.21 13.71 -1.06
C CYS A 67 -4.06 15.18 -0.64
N ARG A 68 -2.94 15.79 -1.06
CA ARG A 68 -2.74 17.23 -0.92
C ARG A 68 -2.92 17.91 -2.26
N ILE A 69 -3.90 18.78 -2.34
CA ILE A 69 -4.26 19.55 -3.53
C ILE A 69 -3.86 20.99 -3.33
N ARG A 70 -3.12 21.57 -4.27
CA ARG A 70 -2.81 22.98 -4.34
C ARG A 70 -3.41 23.58 -5.60
N GLY A 71 -4.06 24.74 -5.46
CA GLY A 71 -4.69 25.39 -6.58
C GLY A 71 -5.07 26.83 -6.27
N LYS A 72 -5.75 27.48 -7.22
CA LYS A 72 -6.31 28.81 -7.03
C LYS A 72 -7.84 28.72 -7.00
N LYS A 73 -8.44 29.33 -5.99
CA LYS A 73 -9.88 29.53 -5.87
C LYS A 73 -10.13 31.01 -5.61
N ASP A 74 -10.95 31.63 -6.44
CA ASP A 74 -11.27 33.08 -6.37
C ASP A 74 -10.02 33.98 -6.39
N GLY A 75 -9.02 33.60 -7.23
CA GLY A 75 -7.75 34.33 -7.39
C GLY A 75 -6.75 34.15 -6.25
N LYS A 76 -7.08 33.42 -5.20
CA LYS A 76 -6.21 33.14 -4.05
C LYS A 76 -5.65 31.73 -4.12
N GLU A 77 -4.39 31.56 -3.75
CA GLU A 77 -3.82 30.23 -3.58
C GLU A 77 -4.45 29.55 -2.37
N ARG A 78 -4.83 28.29 -2.56
CA ARG A 78 -5.45 27.44 -1.56
C ARG A 78 -4.78 26.08 -1.52
N THR A 79 -4.70 25.52 -0.34
CA THR A 79 -4.29 24.12 -0.13
C THR A 79 -5.42 23.37 0.56
N TYR A 80 -5.70 22.18 0.06
CA TYR A 80 -6.63 21.24 0.67
C TYR A 80 -5.91 19.92 0.87
N TYR A 81 -6.01 19.38 2.05
CA TYR A 81 -5.45 18.07 2.39
C TYR A 81 -6.54 17.21 3.03
N ILE A 82 -6.79 16.06 2.44
CA ILE A 82 -7.68 15.03 2.98
C ILE A 82 -6.86 13.76 3.21
N TYR A 83 -6.99 13.15 4.39
CA TYR A 83 -6.21 11.98 4.77
C TYR A 83 -6.93 11.11 5.79
N ASN A 84 -6.48 9.86 5.89
CA ASN A 84 -6.78 8.98 7.01
C ASN A 84 -5.49 8.39 7.58
N ASN A 85 -5.54 8.02 8.86
CA ASN A 85 -4.51 7.25 9.54
C ASN A 85 -5.11 5.94 10.01
N CYS A 86 -4.33 4.86 9.93
CA CYS A 86 -4.73 3.53 10.36
C CYS A 86 -3.59 2.90 11.16
N SER A 87 -3.78 2.72 12.45
CA SER A 87 -2.83 2.03 13.32
C SER A 87 -2.72 0.56 12.94
N HIS A 88 -1.49 0.06 12.78
CA HIS A 88 -1.25 -1.35 12.50
C HIS A 88 -1.77 -2.26 13.62
N GLN A 89 -1.60 -1.84 14.86
CA GLN A 89 -2.01 -2.61 16.05
C GLN A 89 -3.53 -2.66 16.19
N GLU A 90 -4.24 -1.55 15.98
CA GLU A 90 -5.71 -1.52 16.03
C GLU A 90 -6.33 -2.34 14.91
N ALA A 91 -5.82 -2.20 13.68
CA ALA A 91 -6.27 -3.00 12.56
C ALA A 91 -6.04 -4.50 12.79
N TYR A 92 -4.88 -4.88 13.34
CA TYR A 92 -4.57 -6.26 13.66
C TYR A 92 -5.49 -6.83 14.75
N LYS A 93 -5.76 -6.06 15.80
CA LYS A 93 -6.66 -6.46 16.88
C LYS A 93 -8.09 -6.73 16.37
N GLU A 94 -8.55 -5.96 15.40
CA GLU A 94 -9.89 -6.10 14.84
C GLU A 94 -10.00 -7.25 13.83
N THR A 95 -9.02 -7.38 12.93
CA THR A 95 -9.14 -8.25 11.75
C THR A 95 -8.07 -9.33 11.64
N GLY A 96 -7.05 -9.33 12.48
CA GLY A 96 -5.86 -10.17 12.34
C GLY A 96 -4.96 -9.75 11.15
N MET A 97 -5.16 -8.55 10.61
CA MET A 97 -4.41 -8.01 9.49
C MET A 97 -3.80 -6.64 9.84
N GLN A 98 -2.65 -6.33 9.26
CA GLN A 98 -2.01 -5.05 9.46
C GLN A 98 -2.75 -3.90 8.72
N GLY A 99 -2.43 -2.64 9.10
CA GLY A 99 -3.09 -1.44 8.59
C GLY A 99 -3.10 -1.31 7.06
N VAL A 100 -2.06 -1.76 6.34
CA VAL A 100 -2.04 -1.72 4.86
C VAL A 100 -3.12 -2.62 4.27
N SER A 101 -3.32 -3.81 4.82
CA SER A 101 -4.40 -4.72 4.40
C SER A 101 -5.78 -4.14 4.75
N TYR A 102 -5.88 -3.53 5.92
CA TYR A 102 -7.11 -2.89 6.39
C TYR A 102 -7.51 -1.71 5.49
N THR A 103 -6.59 -0.78 5.22
CA THR A 103 -6.83 0.39 4.35
C THR A 103 -7.08 0.02 2.88
N THR A 104 -6.76 -1.21 2.49
CA THR A 104 -7.09 -1.75 1.16
C THR A 104 -8.45 -2.46 1.16
N GLY A 105 -8.70 -3.30 2.16
CA GLY A 105 -9.88 -4.15 2.22
C GLY A 105 -11.17 -3.39 2.54
N VAL A 106 -11.12 -2.46 3.50
CA VAL A 106 -12.30 -1.69 3.93
C VAL A 106 -12.89 -0.85 2.79
N PRO A 107 -12.11 -0.04 2.04
CA PRO A 107 -12.65 0.70 0.89
C PRO A 107 -13.22 -0.21 -0.20
N ALA A 108 -12.59 -1.35 -0.47
CA ALA A 108 -13.09 -2.31 -1.45
C ALA A 108 -14.45 -2.89 -1.02
N MET A 109 -14.59 -3.25 0.25
CA MET A 109 -15.85 -3.71 0.83
C MET A 109 -16.94 -2.62 0.75
N ILE A 110 -16.60 -1.37 1.09
CA ILE A 110 -17.53 -0.23 1.00
C ILE A 110 -17.97 -0.02 -0.46
N GLY A 111 -17.05 -0.08 -1.43
CA GLY A 111 -17.38 -0.02 -2.85
C GLY A 111 -18.40 -1.08 -3.26
N ALA A 112 -18.16 -2.34 -2.86
CA ALA A 112 -19.13 -3.42 -3.11
C ALA A 112 -20.50 -3.13 -2.45
N MET A 113 -20.49 -2.56 -1.25
CA MET A 113 -21.73 -2.18 -0.55
C MET A 113 -22.47 -1.05 -1.28
N MET A 114 -21.76 -0.08 -1.89
CA MET A 114 -22.39 0.97 -2.70
C MET A 114 -23.17 0.37 -3.89
N PHE A 115 -22.59 -0.64 -4.56
CA PHE A 115 -23.29 -1.36 -5.64
C PHE A 115 -24.48 -2.15 -5.14
N LEU A 116 -24.34 -2.89 -4.06
CA LEU A 116 -25.42 -3.71 -3.50
C LEU A 116 -26.60 -2.87 -3.01
N LYS A 117 -26.32 -1.69 -2.45
CA LYS A 117 -27.37 -0.72 -2.04
C LYS A 117 -27.96 0.08 -3.22
N GLY A 118 -27.42 -0.08 -4.43
CA GLY A 118 -27.89 0.62 -5.63
C GLY A 118 -27.45 2.09 -5.71
N LEU A 119 -26.59 2.56 -4.82
CA LEU A 119 -26.09 3.95 -4.78
C LEU A 119 -25.14 4.23 -5.95
N TRP A 120 -24.34 3.24 -6.35
CA TRP A 120 -23.42 3.30 -7.48
C TRP A 120 -23.86 2.39 -8.63
N ARG A 121 -25.15 2.40 -8.95
CA ARG A 121 -25.70 1.54 -9.98
C ARG A 121 -25.83 2.30 -11.31
N LYS A 122 -24.92 1.99 -12.25
CA LYS A 122 -24.85 2.63 -13.56
C LYS A 122 -24.40 1.60 -14.61
N PRO A 123 -25.08 1.46 -15.76
CA PRO A 123 -24.67 0.52 -16.81
C PRO A 123 -23.32 0.89 -17.41
N GLY A 124 -22.46 -0.08 -17.67
CA GLY A 124 -21.15 0.14 -18.29
C GLY A 124 -19.97 -0.03 -17.35
N VAL A 125 -18.78 0.40 -17.80
CA VAL A 125 -17.54 0.44 -17.02
C VAL A 125 -17.27 1.88 -16.68
N TRP A 126 -17.11 2.17 -15.40
CA TRP A 126 -16.96 3.52 -14.89
C TRP A 126 -15.80 3.58 -13.89
N ASN A 127 -15.12 4.71 -13.84
CA ASN A 127 -14.17 5.00 -12.77
C ASN A 127 -14.92 5.37 -11.48
N VAL A 128 -14.26 5.21 -10.34
CA VAL A 128 -14.84 5.55 -9.02
C VAL A 128 -15.21 7.04 -8.95
N GLU A 129 -14.44 7.90 -9.61
CA GLU A 129 -14.61 9.36 -9.68
C GLU A 129 -15.89 9.78 -10.44
N ASP A 130 -16.52 8.86 -11.20
CA ASP A 130 -17.77 9.12 -11.90
C ASP A 130 -19.03 8.95 -11.03
N PHE A 131 -18.84 8.55 -9.78
CA PHE A 131 -19.91 8.34 -8.80
C PHE A 131 -19.91 9.41 -7.71
N ASP A 132 -21.06 9.57 -7.05
CA ASP A 132 -21.16 10.42 -5.87
C ASP A 132 -20.28 9.87 -4.72
N PRO A 133 -19.28 10.62 -4.25
CA PRO A 133 -18.38 10.17 -3.20
C PRO A 133 -19.01 10.21 -1.80
N ASP A 134 -20.01 11.07 -1.55
CA ASP A 134 -20.51 11.36 -0.20
C ASP A 134 -20.95 10.11 0.57
N PRO A 135 -21.78 9.20 0.01
CA PRO A 135 -22.19 8.01 0.73
C PRO A 135 -21.02 7.04 1.01
N PHE A 136 -20.01 7.03 0.15
CA PHE A 136 -18.80 6.24 0.36
C PHE A 136 -17.95 6.81 1.49
N MET A 137 -17.72 8.12 1.49
CA MET A 137 -16.95 8.83 2.50
C MET A 137 -17.61 8.73 3.90
N GLU A 138 -18.94 8.78 3.95
CA GLU A 138 -19.69 8.54 5.19
C GLU A 138 -19.46 7.12 5.73
N GLN A 139 -19.41 6.12 4.85
CA GLN A 139 -19.15 4.74 5.26
C GLN A 139 -17.70 4.53 5.73
N LEU A 140 -16.71 5.21 5.15
CA LEU A 140 -15.33 5.15 5.66
C LEU A 140 -15.26 5.50 7.14
N ASN A 141 -15.93 6.59 7.55
CA ASN A 141 -16.00 6.98 8.96
C ASN A 141 -16.66 5.92 9.85
N LYS A 142 -17.68 5.21 9.34
CA LYS A 142 -18.43 4.19 10.09
C LYS A 142 -17.71 2.84 10.15
N GLN A 143 -16.82 2.58 9.20
CA GLN A 143 -16.14 1.29 9.03
C GLN A 143 -14.66 1.33 9.45
N GLY A 144 -14.30 2.21 10.38
CA GLY A 144 -12.98 2.22 11.02
C GLY A 144 -11.88 2.94 10.26
N LEU A 145 -12.19 3.67 9.17
CA LEU A 145 -11.25 4.51 8.44
C LEU A 145 -11.72 5.98 8.42
N PRO A 146 -11.79 6.66 9.58
CA PRO A 146 -12.17 8.06 9.61
C PRO A 146 -11.18 8.90 8.81
N TRP A 147 -11.72 9.84 8.03
CA TRP A 147 -10.92 10.77 7.27
C TRP A 147 -10.98 12.17 7.89
N HIS A 148 -9.92 12.91 7.64
CA HIS A 148 -9.71 14.27 8.17
C HIS A 148 -9.42 15.23 7.03
N GLU A 149 -9.79 16.50 7.22
CA GLU A 149 -9.57 17.59 6.26
C GLU A 149 -8.79 18.73 6.90
N VAL A 150 -7.83 19.27 6.14
CA VAL A 150 -7.07 20.46 6.52
C VAL A 150 -7.11 21.46 5.35
N PHE A 151 -7.62 22.66 5.62
CA PHE A 151 -7.66 23.75 4.65
C PHE A 151 -6.58 24.77 4.99
N ASP A 152 -5.75 25.11 3.99
CA ASP A 152 -4.70 26.14 4.07
C ASP A 152 -3.72 25.98 5.25
N GLY A 153 -3.61 24.78 5.79
CA GLY A 153 -2.70 24.41 6.88
C GLY A 153 -1.42 23.75 6.39
N ASP A 154 -0.44 23.69 7.28
CA ASP A 154 0.75 22.88 7.08
C ASP A 154 0.46 21.41 7.39
N LEU A 155 1.20 20.51 6.73
CA LEU A 155 1.19 19.08 7.04
C LEU A 155 1.89 18.89 8.39
N GLU A 156 1.14 18.50 9.41
CA GLU A 156 1.69 17.87 10.59
C GLU A 156 1.95 16.39 10.23
N LEU A 157 3.24 16.09 9.96
CA LEU A 157 3.73 14.72 9.71
C LEU A 157 4.41 14.22 10.97
#